data_cc2ddb6a5d5e4c8333fbed695232e931
#
_entry.id   cc2ddb6a5d5e4c8333fbed695232e931
#
_cell.length_a   1.000
_cell.length_b   1.000
_cell.length_c   1.000
_cell.angle_alpha   90.00
_cell.angle_beta   90.00
_cell.angle_gamma   90.00
#
_symmetry.space_group_name_H-M   'P 1'
#
loop_
_entity.id
_entity.type
_entity.pdbx_description
1 polymer ?
#
loop_
_entity_poly.entity_id
_entity_poly.type
_entity_poly.pdbx_seq_one_letter_code
_entity_poly.pdbx_strand_id
1 'polypeptide(L)'
;AAAGFAGITMPKEYGGQGLSPIMQVIYNLEEGNFIAPRGVYEIGLGMCIPTMLAYATEEQKQRYATPALHGEEIWCQLFSEPGSGSDLAGAVTRADLKNGKWIINGQKVWTTSAHHAQWGLLLARTDWDLPKHKGLSYFVLDMTQDAVEVQPLKQMNGHASFNQVFFTDAVIDPEFQVEGLGDGW
;
A
#
# COMPACT_ATOMS: atom_id res chain seq x y z
N ALA A 1 -0.89 -7.63 -18.29
CA ALA A 1 -0.40 -6.29 -18.60
C ALA A 1 -0.66 -5.90 -20.07
N ALA A 2 -0.09 -6.60 -21.08
CA ALA A 2 -0.15 -6.19 -22.49
C ALA A 2 -1.57 -5.90 -23.05
N ALA A 3 -2.61 -6.57 -22.55
CA ALA A 3 -4.01 -6.32 -22.94
C ALA A 3 -4.69 -5.18 -22.15
N GLY A 4 -4.01 -4.57 -21.18
CA GLY A 4 -4.49 -3.44 -20.40
C GLY A 4 -5.58 -3.75 -19.35
N PHE A 5 -5.95 -5.00 -19.15
CA PHE A 5 -7.05 -5.36 -18.23
C PHE A 5 -6.75 -5.08 -16.75
N ALA A 6 -5.48 -4.89 -16.38
CA ALA A 6 -5.10 -4.53 -15.02
C ALA A 6 -5.51 -3.10 -14.63
N GLY A 7 -5.70 -2.20 -15.62
CA GLY A 7 -6.01 -0.78 -15.40
C GLY A 7 -7.17 -0.27 -16.24
N ILE A 8 -8.28 -1.01 -16.30
CA ILE A 8 -9.45 -0.66 -17.15
C ILE A 8 -9.92 0.78 -16.88
N THR A 9 -10.05 1.16 -15.62
CA THR A 9 -10.55 2.49 -15.21
C THR A 9 -9.44 3.49 -14.89
N MET A 10 -8.19 3.06 -14.83
CA MET A 10 -7.07 3.94 -14.51
C MET A 10 -6.70 4.84 -15.68
N PRO A 11 -6.14 6.04 -15.42
CA PRO A 11 -5.80 7.00 -16.45
C PRO A 11 -4.81 6.45 -17.48
N LYS A 12 -4.96 6.86 -18.75
CA LYS A 12 -4.09 6.40 -19.86
C LYS A 12 -2.65 6.83 -19.69
N GLU A 13 -2.42 8.00 -19.12
CA GLU A 13 -1.10 8.60 -18.86
C GLU A 13 -0.22 7.75 -17.92
N TYR A 14 -0.84 6.88 -17.11
CA TYR A 14 -0.14 5.94 -16.20
C TYR A 14 -0.23 4.49 -16.66
N GLY A 15 -0.64 4.23 -17.89
CA GLY A 15 -0.71 2.88 -18.45
C GLY A 15 -2.08 2.22 -18.33
N GLY A 16 -3.11 2.90 -17.84
CA GLY A 16 -4.49 2.43 -17.81
C GLY A 16 -5.21 2.61 -19.16
N GLN A 17 -6.47 2.15 -19.22
CA GLN A 17 -7.32 2.31 -20.41
C GLN A 17 -8.23 3.55 -20.36
N GLY A 18 -8.43 4.15 -19.20
CA GLY A 18 -9.29 5.32 -19.00
C GLY A 18 -10.76 5.06 -19.35
N LEU A 19 -11.22 3.82 -19.20
CA LEU A 19 -12.60 3.44 -19.50
C LEU A 19 -13.52 3.70 -18.30
N SER A 20 -14.82 3.73 -18.54
CA SER A 20 -15.80 3.96 -17.49
C SER A 20 -15.89 2.78 -16.51
N PRO A 21 -16.34 3.02 -15.25
CA PRO A 21 -16.49 1.98 -14.23
C PRO A 21 -17.36 0.78 -14.64
N ILE A 22 -18.34 0.98 -15.54
CA ILE A 22 -19.17 -0.10 -16.03
C ILE A 22 -18.36 -1.13 -16.83
N MET A 23 -17.28 -0.70 -17.50
CA MET A 23 -16.40 -1.61 -18.22
C MET A 23 -15.62 -2.53 -17.26
N GLN A 24 -15.26 -2.02 -16.08
CA GLN A 24 -14.66 -2.85 -15.03
C GLN A 24 -15.66 -3.88 -14.50
N VAL A 25 -16.92 -3.50 -14.33
CA VAL A 25 -17.98 -4.44 -13.90
C VAL A 25 -18.19 -5.55 -14.93
N ILE A 26 -18.30 -5.19 -16.22
CA ILE A 26 -18.45 -6.17 -17.31
C ILE A 26 -17.24 -7.13 -17.33
N TYR A 27 -16.03 -6.58 -17.26
CA TYR A 27 -14.81 -7.39 -17.22
C TYR A 27 -14.81 -8.36 -16.02
N ASN A 28 -15.19 -7.90 -14.84
CA ASN A 28 -15.22 -8.74 -13.63
C ASN A 28 -16.25 -9.88 -13.75
N LEU A 29 -17.40 -9.63 -14.38
CA LEU A 29 -18.42 -10.65 -14.64
C LEU A 29 -17.90 -11.72 -15.61
N GLU A 30 -17.25 -11.32 -16.68
CA GLU A 30 -16.67 -12.25 -17.65
C GLU A 30 -15.49 -13.05 -17.06
N GLU A 31 -14.58 -12.36 -16.35
CA GLU A 31 -13.42 -13.00 -15.72
C GLU A 31 -13.82 -14.00 -14.63
N GLY A 32 -14.97 -13.78 -13.96
CA GLY A 32 -15.51 -14.69 -12.94
C GLY A 32 -15.78 -16.12 -13.47
N ASN A 33 -15.83 -16.30 -14.80
CA ASN A 33 -15.94 -17.62 -15.44
C ASN A 33 -14.59 -18.35 -15.57
N PHE A 34 -13.48 -17.74 -15.18
CA PHE A 34 -12.12 -18.26 -15.33
C PHE A 34 -11.36 -18.22 -14.00
N ILE A 35 -10.34 -19.08 -13.87
CA ILE A 35 -9.40 -19.03 -12.75
C ILE A 35 -8.31 -18.03 -13.12
N ALA A 36 -8.39 -16.82 -12.58
CA ALA A 36 -7.42 -15.76 -12.81
C ALA A 36 -6.45 -15.63 -11.61
N PRO A 37 -5.11 -15.63 -11.82
CA PRO A 37 -4.13 -15.52 -10.74
C PRO A 37 -3.94 -14.06 -10.30
N ARG A 38 -4.99 -13.45 -9.73
CA ARG A 38 -4.97 -12.04 -9.28
C ARG A 38 -4.22 -11.85 -7.96
N GLY A 39 -4.37 -12.80 -7.04
CA GLY A 39 -4.07 -12.77 -5.60
C GLY A 39 -3.05 -11.76 -5.11
N VAL A 40 -1.81 -11.81 -5.60
CA VAL A 40 -0.74 -10.93 -5.11
C VAL A 40 -0.85 -9.47 -5.59
N TYR A 41 -1.63 -9.19 -6.63
CA TYR A 41 -1.76 -7.84 -7.21
C TYR A 41 -3.01 -7.09 -6.72
N GLU A 42 -3.96 -7.78 -6.07
CA GLU A 42 -5.26 -7.18 -5.69
C GLU A 42 -5.12 -5.97 -4.78
N ILE A 43 -4.25 -6.04 -3.77
CA ILE A 43 -4.04 -4.93 -2.85
C ILE A 43 -3.39 -3.73 -3.56
N GLY A 44 -2.36 -3.99 -4.35
CA GLY A 44 -1.68 -2.95 -5.13
C GLY A 44 -2.65 -2.23 -6.08
N LEU A 45 -3.31 -2.98 -6.95
CA LEU A 45 -4.17 -2.42 -8.00
C LEU A 45 -5.53 -1.93 -7.50
N GLY A 46 -6.06 -2.53 -6.40
CA GLY A 46 -7.37 -2.17 -5.88
C GLY A 46 -7.36 -1.09 -4.79
N MET A 47 -6.23 -0.87 -4.14
CA MET A 47 -6.12 0.03 -2.98
C MET A 47 -4.92 0.98 -3.09
N CYS A 48 -3.68 0.46 -3.18
CA CYS A 48 -2.48 1.31 -3.10
C CYS A 48 -2.37 2.26 -4.30
N ILE A 49 -2.42 1.75 -5.53
CA ILE A 49 -2.29 2.58 -6.73
C ILE A 49 -3.44 3.56 -6.91
N PRO A 50 -4.72 3.21 -6.69
CA PRO A 50 -5.80 4.21 -6.68
C PRO A 50 -5.58 5.35 -5.68
N THR A 51 -5.07 5.05 -4.48
CA THR A 51 -4.72 6.07 -3.48
C THR A 51 -3.56 6.94 -3.97
N MET A 52 -2.50 6.33 -4.51
CA MET A 52 -1.39 7.08 -5.11
C MET A 52 -1.86 8.00 -6.25
N LEU A 53 -2.74 7.51 -7.13
CA LEU A 53 -3.29 8.31 -8.23
C LEU A 53 -4.14 9.50 -7.75
N ALA A 54 -4.76 9.39 -6.57
CA ALA A 54 -5.58 10.47 -6.00
C ALA A 54 -4.73 11.54 -5.28
N TYR A 55 -3.67 11.13 -4.56
CA TYR A 55 -3.03 11.98 -3.55
C TYR A 55 -1.51 12.17 -3.73
N ALA A 56 -0.84 11.33 -4.52
CA ALA A 56 0.60 11.43 -4.71
C ALA A 56 1.00 12.57 -5.66
N THR A 57 2.28 12.94 -5.63
CA THR A 57 2.85 13.88 -6.62
C THR A 57 2.87 13.26 -8.01
N GLU A 58 3.00 14.10 -9.04
CA GLU A 58 3.04 13.61 -10.42
C GLU A 58 4.22 12.67 -10.66
N GLU A 59 5.38 12.97 -10.08
CA GLU A 59 6.58 12.16 -10.14
C GLU A 59 6.34 10.77 -9.50
N GLN A 60 5.69 10.74 -8.34
CA GLN A 60 5.32 9.49 -7.66
C GLN A 60 4.32 8.67 -8.48
N LYS A 61 3.30 9.31 -9.07
CA LYS A 61 2.32 8.63 -9.94
C LYS A 61 3.00 7.97 -11.13
N GLN A 62 3.86 8.70 -11.83
CA GLN A 62 4.63 8.19 -12.97
C GLN A 62 5.55 7.03 -12.56
N ARG A 63 6.23 7.16 -11.41
CA ARG A 63 7.15 6.14 -10.92
C ARG A 63 6.46 4.83 -10.54
N TYR A 64 5.28 4.88 -9.93
CA TYR A 64 4.70 3.71 -9.27
C TYR A 64 3.53 3.08 -10.00
N ALA A 65 2.69 3.86 -10.70
CA ALA A 65 1.47 3.32 -11.29
C ALA A 65 1.76 2.38 -12.46
N THR A 66 2.62 2.75 -13.39
CA THR A 66 2.93 1.95 -14.58
C THR A 66 3.57 0.60 -14.25
N PRO A 67 4.62 0.50 -13.42
CA PRO A 67 5.20 -0.80 -13.04
C PRO A 67 4.22 -1.71 -12.31
N ALA A 68 3.38 -1.14 -11.43
CA ALA A 68 2.35 -1.90 -10.73
C ALA A 68 1.30 -2.47 -11.70
N LEU A 69 0.82 -1.66 -12.68
CA LEU A 69 -0.11 -2.09 -13.73
C LEU A 69 0.48 -3.16 -14.65
N HIS A 70 1.77 -3.14 -14.87
CA HIS A 70 2.48 -4.16 -15.64
C HIS A 70 2.77 -5.44 -14.83
N GLY A 71 2.52 -5.43 -13.51
CA GLY A 71 2.82 -6.55 -12.63
C GLY A 71 4.32 -6.74 -12.37
N GLU A 72 5.11 -5.70 -12.56
CA GLU A 72 6.54 -5.67 -12.31
C GLU A 72 6.85 -5.43 -10.83
N GLU A 73 5.96 -4.72 -10.14
CA GLU A 73 6.05 -4.40 -8.72
C GLU A 73 4.78 -4.80 -7.98
N ILE A 74 4.93 -5.50 -6.87
CA ILE A 74 3.86 -5.93 -5.98
C ILE A 74 3.80 -4.99 -4.78
N TRP A 75 2.59 -4.61 -4.39
CA TRP A 75 2.31 -3.70 -3.29
C TRP A 75 1.53 -4.37 -2.18
N CYS A 76 1.79 -3.99 -0.93
CA CYS A 76 0.95 -4.30 0.21
C CYS A 76 0.47 -3.03 0.92
N GLN A 77 -0.58 -3.18 1.75
CA GLN A 77 -1.15 -2.10 2.56
C GLN A 77 -0.78 -2.31 4.03
N LEU A 78 -0.06 -1.36 4.61
CA LEU A 78 0.47 -1.39 5.96
C LEU A 78 -0.38 -0.48 6.89
N PHE A 79 -1.59 -0.95 7.25
CA PHE A 79 -2.57 -0.17 8.00
C PHE A 79 -2.77 -0.71 9.42
N SER A 80 -3.46 -1.85 9.55
CA SER A 80 -3.86 -2.42 10.83
C SER A 80 -2.67 -2.76 11.72
N GLU A 81 -2.86 -2.59 13.02
CA GLU A 81 -1.91 -2.93 14.08
C GLU A 81 -2.56 -3.86 15.10
N PRO A 82 -1.83 -4.54 15.98
CA PRO A 82 -2.43 -5.41 17.00
C PRO A 82 -3.49 -4.71 17.87
N GLY A 83 -3.31 -3.42 18.16
CA GLY A 83 -4.22 -2.60 18.95
C GLY A 83 -5.17 -1.72 18.12
N SER A 84 -5.12 -1.75 16.79
CA SER A 84 -5.76 -0.77 15.92
C SER A 84 -6.20 -1.38 14.59
N GLY A 85 -7.45 -1.80 14.53
CA GLY A 85 -8.10 -2.34 13.33
C GLY A 85 -9.20 -1.38 12.85
N SER A 86 -10.44 -1.56 13.30
CA SER A 86 -11.55 -0.66 12.95
C SER A 86 -11.33 0.78 13.43
N ASP A 87 -10.66 0.98 14.56
CA ASP A 87 -10.15 2.29 14.98
C ASP A 87 -8.73 2.51 14.40
N LEU A 88 -8.63 2.62 13.09
CA LEU A 88 -7.36 2.83 12.42
C LEU A 88 -6.65 4.12 12.85
N ALA A 89 -7.41 5.14 13.21
CA ALA A 89 -6.86 6.38 13.76
C ALA A 89 -6.09 6.18 15.08
N GLY A 90 -6.28 5.04 15.76
CA GLY A 90 -5.50 4.63 16.92
C GLY A 90 -4.12 4.05 16.60
N ALA A 91 -3.69 4.04 15.33
CA ALA A 91 -2.39 3.52 14.93
C ALA A 91 -1.23 4.21 15.65
N VAL A 92 -0.27 3.40 16.10
CA VAL A 92 0.90 3.82 16.91
C VAL A 92 2.25 3.52 16.25
N THR A 93 2.26 2.92 15.07
CA THR A 93 3.49 2.85 14.25
C THR A 93 4.02 4.25 14.05
N ARG A 94 5.26 4.47 14.47
CA ARG A 94 5.87 5.78 14.63
C ARG A 94 6.71 6.14 13.41
N ALA A 95 6.62 7.38 12.96
CA ALA A 95 7.50 7.98 11.97
C ALA A 95 8.12 9.26 12.55
N ASP A 96 9.40 9.20 12.90
CA ASP A 96 10.16 10.33 13.42
C ASP A 96 11.09 10.90 12.37
N LEU A 97 11.04 12.21 12.14
CA LEU A 97 11.98 12.86 11.22
C LEU A 97 13.32 13.09 11.93
N LYS A 98 14.38 12.39 11.48
CA LYS A 98 15.72 12.49 12.05
C LYS A 98 16.74 12.67 10.92
N ASN A 99 17.58 13.70 11.02
CA ASN A 99 18.62 13.99 10.03
C ASN A 99 18.11 14.04 8.57
N GLY A 100 16.90 14.55 8.38
CA GLY A 100 16.27 14.67 7.06
C GLY A 100 15.68 13.38 6.50
N LYS A 101 15.56 12.30 7.29
CA LYS A 101 14.92 11.03 6.92
C LYS A 101 13.86 10.64 7.93
N TRP A 102 12.81 9.97 7.49
CA TRP A 102 11.82 9.35 8.36
C TRP A 102 12.34 8.03 8.90
N ILE A 103 12.30 7.86 10.21
CA ILE A 103 12.68 6.63 10.91
C ILE A 103 11.41 5.98 11.42
N ILE A 104 11.13 4.77 10.94
CA ILE A 104 9.89 4.05 11.20
C ILE A 104 10.15 2.96 12.24
N ASN A 105 9.33 2.96 13.29
CA ASN A 105 9.33 1.93 14.32
C ASN A 105 7.89 1.51 14.64
N GLY A 106 7.64 0.22 14.71
CA GLY A 106 6.32 -0.30 15.04
C GLY A 106 6.02 -1.65 14.42
N GLN A 107 4.73 -1.97 14.36
CA GLN A 107 4.26 -3.26 13.86
C GLN A 107 2.93 -3.09 13.12
N LYS A 108 2.82 -3.75 11.97
CA LYS A 108 1.56 -3.93 11.25
C LYS A 108 1.14 -5.40 11.27
N VAL A 109 -0.17 -5.63 11.16
CA VAL A 109 -0.73 -6.99 11.19
C VAL A 109 -1.85 -7.12 10.14
N TRP A 110 -2.17 -8.35 9.77
CA TRP A 110 -3.15 -8.68 8.73
C TRP A 110 -2.77 -8.12 7.35
N THR A 111 -1.48 -7.92 7.11
CA THR A 111 -0.99 -7.40 5.84
C THR A 111 -1.00 -8.49 4.78
N THR A 112 -1.92 -8.35 3.81
CA THR A 112 -2.08 -9.31 2.71
C THR A 112 -0.85 -9.26 1.81
N SER A 113 -0.30 -10.44 1.51
CA SER A 113 0.79 -10.65 0.53
C SER A 113 2.08 -9.85 0.80
N ALA A 114 2.32 -9.38 2.03
CA ALA A 114 3.51 -8.59 2.36
C ALA A 114 4.83 -9.30 2.03
N HIS A 115 4.87 -10.63 2.14
CA HIS A 115 6.04 -11.47 1.82
C HIS A 115 6.38 -11.52 0.32
N HIS A 116 5.55 -10.96 -0.54
CA HIS A 116 5.79 -10.81 -1.98
C HIS A 116 6.01 -9.36 -2.40
N ALA A 117 5.68 -8.39 -1.53
CA ALA A 117 5.65 -6.99 -1.88
C ALA A 117 7.05 -6.37 -1.91
N GLN A 118 7.33 -5.56 -2.92
CA GLN A 118 8.47 -4.64 -2.98
C GLN A 118 8.14 -3.32 -2.32
N TRP A 119 6.88 -2.90 -2.37
CA TRP A 119 6.42 -1.62 -1.83
C TRP A 119 5.27 -1.79 -0.85
N GLY A 120 5.26 -0.97 0.20
CA GLY A 120 4.17 -0.87 1.16
C GLY A 120 3.59 0.54 1.20
N LEU A 121 2.26 0.67 1.12
CA LEU A 121 1.59 1.93 1.45
C LEU A 121 1.40 1.97 2.97
N LEU A 122 2.23 2.75 3.65
CA LEU A 122 2.32 2.79 5.10
C LEU A 122 1.56 3.98 5.68
N LEU A 123 0.63 3.71 6.60
CA LEU A 123 0.08 4.72 7.50
C LEU A 123 0.86 4.71 8.81
N ALA A 124 1.45 5.85 9.18
CA ALA A 124 2.22 5.99 10.40
C ALA A 124 1.90 7.30 11.14
N ARG A 125 2.17 7.32 12.45
CA ARG A 125 1.98 8.50 13.29
C ARG A 125 3.21 9.39 13.24
N THR A 126 3.00 10.60 12.78
CA THR A 126 4.03 11.66 12.68
C THR A 126 3.89 12.72 13.73
N ASP A 127 2.71 12.87 14.33
CA ASP A 127 2.44 13.84 15.39
C ASP A 127 1.59 13.21 16.51
N TRP A 128 2.07 13.30 17.74
CA TRP A 128 1.46 12.74 18.95
C TRP A 128 0.65 13.76 19.76
N ASP A 129 0.85 15.04 19.49
CA ASP A 129 0.22 16.14 20.22
C ASP A 129 -1.12 16.55 19.60
N LEU A 130 -1.35 16.15 18.35
CA LEU A 130 -2.60 16.39 17.64
C LEU A 130 -3.68 15.33 17.95
N PRO A 131 -4.97 15.66 17.74
CA PRO A 131 -6.02 14.65 17.76
C PRO A 131 -5.69 13.48 16.83
N LYS A 132 -6.05 12.26 17.24
CA LYS A 132 -5.60 11.00 16.59
C LYS A 132 -5.75 10.95 15.06
N HIS A 133 -6.78 11.59 14.50
CA HIS A 133 -7.03 11.66 13.06
C HIS A 133 -6.13 12.68 12.31
N LYS A 134 -5.48 13.59 13.05
CA LYS A 134 -4.67 14.67 12.47
C LYS A 134 -3.16 14.42 12.54
N GLY A 135 -2.75 13.41 13.30
CA GLY A 135 -1.34 13.08 13.49
C GLY A 135 -0.85 11.91 12.65
N LEU A 136 -1.55 11.53 11.59
CA LEU A 136 -1.23 10.41 10.72
C LEU A 136 -0.77 10.90 9.35
N SER A 137 0.22 10.25 8.78
CA SER A 137 0.73 10.54 7.43
C SER A 137 0.94 9.26 6.64
N TYR A 138 0.91 9.35 5.30
CA TYR A 138 1.17 8.24 4.40
C TYR A 138 2.59 8.28 3.86
N PHE A 139 3.14 7.10 3.66
CA PHE A 139 4.46 6.89 3.08
C PHE A 139 4.47 5.72 2.12
N VAL A 140 5.32 5.80 1.11
CA VAL A 140 5.75 4.63 0.34
C VAL A 140 6.97 4.05 1.02
N LEU A 141 6.88 2.81 1.49
CA LEU A 141 7.97 2.10 2.16
C LEU A 141 8.55 1.04 1.23
N ASP A 142 9.86 1.04 1.07
CA ASP A 142 10.59 -0.08 0.48
C ASP A 142 10.59 -1.26 1.46
N MET A 143 9.92 -2.35 1.06
CA MET A 143 9.76 -3.57 1.87
C MET A 143 11.00 -4.46 1.87
N THR A 144 12.01 -4.15 1.04
CA THR A 144 13.22 -4.97 0.89
C THR A 144 14.35 -4.60 1.86
N GLN A 145 14.13 -3.58 2.71
CA GLN A 145 15.09 -3.16 3.72
C GLN A 145 15.28 -4.25 4.79
N ASP A 146 16.50 -4.46 5.27
CA ASP A 146 16.80 -5.35 6.41
C ASP A 146 16.07 -4.96 7.71
N ALA A 147 15.67 -3.68 7.82
CA ALA A 147 14.91 -3.11 8.92
C ALA A 147 13.40 -3.46 8.89
N VAL A 148 12.94 -4.16 7.86
CA VAL A 148 11.55 -4.59 7.66
C VAL A 148 11.49 -6.11 7.72
N GLU A 149 10.96 -6.65 8.83
CA GLU A 149 10.80 -8.08 9.02
C GLU A 149 9.35 -8.49 8.73
N VAL A 150 9.15 -9.43 7.81
CA VAL A 150 7.83 -9.96 7.43
C VAL A 150 7.67 -11.39 7.96
N GLN A 151 6.67 -11.60 8.80
CA GLN A 151 6.34 -12.91 9.38
C GLN A 151 4.97 -13.38 8.93
N PRO A 152 4.87 -14.49 8.15
CA PRO A 152 3.58 -15.06 7.75
C PRO A 152 2.73 -15.52 8.93
N LEU A 153 1.42 -15.24 8.89
CA LEU A 153 0.44 -15.70 9.86
C LEU A 153 -0.28 -16.94 9.33
N LYS A 154 -0.05 -18.07 9.96
CA LYS A 154 -0.75 -19.30 9.62
C LYS A 154 -2.20 -19.26 10.08
N GLN A 155 -3.12 -19.31 9.13
CA GLN A 155 -4.56 -19.30 9.34
C GLN A 155 -5.09 -20.72 9.66
N MET A 156 -6.34 -20.81 10.18
CA MET A 156 -7.00 -22.09 10.51
C MET A 156 -7.14 -23.03 9.29
N ASN A 157 -7.27 -22.47 8.09
CA ASN A 157 -7.34 -23.23 6.83
C ASN A 157 -5.96 -23.71 6.32
N GLY A 158 -4.89 -23.43 7.08
CA GLY A 158 -3.52 -23.80 6.73
C GLY A 158 -2.80 -22.84 5.78
N HIS A 159 -3.49 -21.85 5.22
CA HIS A 159 -2.87 -20.79 4.39
C HIS A 159 -2.16 -19.75 5.25
N ALA A 160 -1.27 -18.98 4.64
CA ALA A 160 -0.56 -17.86 5.24
C ALA A 160 -0.59 -16.63 4.32
N SER A 161 -1.80 -16.19 3.97
CA SER A 161 -2.01 -15.03 3.08
C SER A 161 -1.76 -13.70 3.79
N PHE A 162 -1.90 -13.68 5.12
CA PHE A 162 -1.65 -12.50 5.94
C PHE A 162 -0.30 -12.58 6.64
N ASN A 163 0.24 -11.41 6.96
CA ASN A 163 1.53 -11.27 7.61
C ASN A 163 1.46 -10.29 8.76
N GLN A 164 2.37 -10.46 9.73
CA GLN A 164 2.86 -9.39 10.58
C GLN A 164 4.06 -8.76 9.90
N VAL A 165 4.21 -7.46 10.06
CA VAL A 165 5.36 -6.70 9.55
C VAL A 165 5.91 -5.85 10.68
N PHE A 166 7.17 -6.03 11.00
CA PHE A 166 7.87 -5.30 12.03
C PHE A 166 8.84 -4.30 11.41
N PHE A 167 8.89 -3.12 11.98
CA PHE A 167 9.82 -2.05 11.59
C PHE A 167 10.75 -1.74 12.76
N THR A 168 12.06 -1.86 12.53
CA THR A 168 13.09 -1.51 13.50
C THR A 168 14.05 -0.54 12.84
N ASP A 169 13.82 0.76 13.06
CA ASP A 169 14.54 1.87 12.43
C ASP A 169 14.53 1.81 10.88
N ALA A 170 13.42 1.36 10.28
CA ALA A 170 13.27 1.39 8.82
C ALA A 170 13.29 2.84 8.32
N VAL A 171 13.97 3.07 7.20
CA VAL A 171 14.25 4.42 6.71
C VAL A 171 13.39 4.74 5.49
N ILE A 172 12.81 5.94 5.49
CA ILE A 172 12.09 6.49 4.34
C ILE A 172 12.65 7.88 4.03
N ASP A 173 13.05 8.12 2.79
CA ASP A 173 13.43 9.45 2.36
C ASP A 173 12.19 10.36 2.22
N PRO A 174 12.29 11.68 2.48
CA PRO A 174 11.14 12.58 2.48
C PRO A 174 10.33 12.60 1.18
N GLU A 175 10.96 12.31 0.07
CA GLU A 175 10.33 12.23 -1.25
C GLU A 175 9.33 11.07 -1.40
N PHE A 176 9.37 10.09 -0.49
CA PHE A 176 8.41 8.97 -0.44
C PHE A 176 7.22 9.24 0.48
N GLN A 177 7.13 10.41 1.08
CA GLN A 177 5.92 10.86 1.76
C GLN A 177 4.84 11.17 0.72
N VAL A 178 3.64 10.67 0.96
CA VAL A 178 2.47 10.92 0.10
C VAL A 178 1.64 12.02 0.75
N GLU A 179 1.37 13.10 0.00
CA GLU A 179 0.62 14.27 0.50
C GLU A 179 1.32 15.04 1.63
N GLY A 180 0.58 15.87 2.38
CA GLY A 180 1.09 16.66 3.50
C GLY A 180 1.23 15.87 4.81
N LEU A 181 1.98 16.42 5.77
CA LEU A 181 2.02 15.88 7.13
C LEU A 181 0.64 16.05 7.79
N GLY A 182 0.14 14.96 8.38
CA GLY A 182 -1.14 14.95 9.07
C GLY A 182 -2.34 14.73 8.14
N ASP A 183 -2.13 14.58 6.84
CA ASP A 183 -3.19 14.38 5.84
C ASP A 183 -3.44 12.89 5.53
N GLY A 184 -2.87 11.98 6.34
CA GLY A 184 -3.01 10.54 6.16
C GLY A 184 -4.37 9.94 6.58
N TRP A 185 -5.34 10.77 6.97
CA TRP A 185 -6.66 10.29 7.37
C TRP A 185 -7.75 10.61 6.36
#